data_e201fdb828bec7c6cd627b7ec672e16d
#
_entry.id   e201fdb828bec7c6cd627b7ec672e16d
#
_cell.length_a   1.000
_cell.length_b   1.000
_cell.length_c   1.000
_cell.angle_alpha   90.00
_cell.angle_beta   90.00
_cell.angle_gamma   90.00
#
_symmetry.space_group_name_H-M   'P 1'
#
loop_
_entity.id
_entity.type
_entity.pdbx_description
1 polymer ?
#
loop_
_entity_poly.entity_id
_entity_poly.type
_entity_poly.pdbx_seq_one_letter_code
_entity_poly.pdbx_strand_id
1 'polypeptide(L)'
;MLKTRLIVLTALAITLALPGVARAQRMQCPSGGTPPPGSTVDGGMDVDGVCMADNVTVNGGITVEEGGHLQLTSSTVNGGIITLPCGELDINATTLGAGVPTNTTSTINGGIDIAASAVCTVPGAFSDVDIYTAQIDGGISMTGTFPVTFFPFICGNTVKGSLHLDNVTVTPIGLFEGTIGDPDSALRSCPGNTITGSLHMSHSSVFAVESNTIGGSVFLSADTLELNGNIINGSLMCSDGTVILPGEPGDPTGNTVHGKNTCS
;
A
#
# COMPACT_ATOMS: atom_id res chain seq x y z
N MET A 1 5.96 -45.64 73.88
CA MET A 1 6.99 -44.70 73.41
C MET A 1 6.97 -44.72 71.84
N LEU A 2 6.28 -43.80 71.24
CA LEU A 2 6.17 -43.70 69.79
C LEU A 2 7.19 -42.69 69.25
N LYS A 3 8.17 -43.13 68.46
CA LYS A 3 9.16 -42.24 67.86
C LYS A 3 8.62 -41.76 66.52
N THR A 4 8.19 -40.52 66.46
CA THR A 4 7.76 -39.81 65.22
C THR A 4 9.00 -39.43 64.41
N ARG A 5 9.18 -39.99 63.23
CA ARG A 5 10.21 -39.59 62.27
C ARG A 5 9.66 -38.45 61.41
N LEU A 6 10.26 -37.29 61.54
CA LEU A 6 9.99 -36.12 60.71
C LEU A 6 10.75 -36.29 59.37
N ILE A 7 10.00 -36.47 58.28
CA ILE A 7 10.57 -36.49 56.91
C ILE A 7 10.53 -35.05 56.40
N VAL A 8 11.70 -34.42 56.26
CA VAL A 8 11.84 -33.12 55.63
C VAL A 8 11.94 -33.35 54.11
N LEU A 9 10.86 -33.03 53.38
CA LEU A 9 10.89 -32.98 51.94
C LEU A 9 11.48 -31.62 51.50
N THR A 10 12.70 -31.60 51.06
CA THR A 10 13.33 -30.47 50.36
C THR A 10 12.82 -30.46 48.92
N ALA A 11 11.86 -29.57 48.60
CA ALA A 11 11.42 -29.31 47.24
C ALA A 11 12.50 -28.50 46.52
N LEU A 12 13.21 -29.15 45.61
CA LEU A 12 14.18 -28.52 44.71
C LEU A 12 13.37 -27.81 43.58
N ALA A 13 13.17 -26.49 43.71
CA ALA A 13 12.56 -25.68 42.67
C ALA A 13 13.57 -25.51 41.50
N ILE A 14 13.43 -26.31 40.45
CA ILE A 14 14.16 -26.12 39.19
C ILE A 14 13.46 -24.98 38.44
N THR A 15 13.98 -23.76 38.58
CA THR A 15 13.60 -22.65 37.69
C THR A 15 14.18 -22.93 36.29
N LEU A 16 13.34 -23.49 35.42
CA LEU A 16 13.60 -23.52 33.98
C LEU A 16 13.60 -22.06 33.48
N ALA A 17 14.76 -21.47 33.38
CA ALA A 17 14.96 -20.24 32.62
C ALA A 17 14.70 -20.61 31.13
N LEU A 18 13.46 -20.44 30.67
CA LEU A 18 13.18 -20.44 29.25
C LEU A 18 14.03 -19.34 28.62
N PRO A 19 14.85 -19.64 27.61
CA PRO A 19 15.53 -18.57 26.89
C PRO A 19 14.44 -17.67 26.36
N GLY A 20 14.36 -16.44 26.90
CA GLY A 20 13.47 -15.42 26.39
C GLY A 20 13.80 -15.25 24.94
N VAL A 21 12.86 -15.55 24.04
CA VAL A 21 12.98 -15.22 22.63
C VAL A 21 13.06 -13.70 22.59
N ALA A 22 14.29 -13.18 22.50
CA ALA A 22 14.49 -11.74 22.30
C ALA A 22 13.74 -11.39 21.01
N ARG A 23 12.59 -10.74 21.12
CA ARG A 23 11.91 -10.17 19.95
C ARG A 23 12.84 -9.10 19.42
N ALA A 24 13.19 -9.20 18.15
CA ALA A 24 13.92 -8.12 17.49
C ALA A 24 13.12 -6.82 17.68
N GLN A 25 13.78 -5.81 18.21
CA GLN A 25 13.15 -4.51 18.44
C GLN A 25 12.92 -3.84 17.09
N ARG A 26 11.73 -3.28 16.87
CA ARG A 26 11.46 -2.50 15.66
C ARG A 26 12.36 -1.27 15.63
N MET A 27 12.88 -0.96 14.46
CA MET A 27 13.67 0.24 14.23
C MET A 27 12.75 1.46 14.16
N GLN A 28 13.06 2.51 14.91
CA GLN A 28 12.40 3.81 14.77
C GLN A 28 13.14 4.64 13.73
N CYS A 29 12.46 5.13 12.71
CA CYS A 29 13.04 5.97 11.66
C CYS A 29 12.20 7.26 11.51
N PRO A 30 12.79 8.47 11.56
CA PRO A 30 14.23 8.76 11.60
C PRO A 30 14.83 8.85 13.01
N SER A 31 14.05 8.76 14.10
CA SER A 31 14.56 8.95 15.48
C SER A 31 15.67 7.96 15.84
N GLY A 32 15.63 6.74 15.32
CA GLY A 32 16.70 5.75 15.41
C GLY A 32 17.75 5.81 14.29
N GLY A 33 17.64 6.80 13.40
CA GLY A 33 18.46 6.94 12.20
C GLY A 33 17.86 6.27 10.96
N THR A 34 18.20 6.77 9.79
CA THR A 34 17.86 6.16 8.51
C THR A 34 18.70 4.92 8.30
N PRO A 35 18.12 3.76 7.87
CA PRO A 35 18.89 2.56 7.65
C PRO A 35 19.94 2.79 6.55
N PRO A 36 21.21 2.42 6.77
CA PRO A 36 22.23 2.57 5.75
C PRO A 36 21.90 1.77 4.47
N PRO A 37 22.22 2.27 3.28
CA PRO A 37 22.05 1.51 2.05
C PRO A 37 22.73 0.14 2.11
N GLY A 38 22.05 -0.91 1.63
CA GLY A 38 22.52 -2.28 1.66
C GLY A 38 22.42 -2.98 3.03
N SER A 39 21.82 -2.33 4.03
CA SER A 39 21.65 -2.92 5.36
C SER A 39 20.40 -3.82 5.48
N THR A 40 20.37 -4.60 6.57
CA THR A 40 19.22 -5.38 6.97
C THR A 40 18.68 -4.83 8.30
N VAL A 41 17.37 -4.61 8.34
CA VAL A 41 16.63 -4.22 9.55
C VAL A 41 15.80 -5.43 10.01
N ASP A 42 16.14 -5.98 11.17
CA ASP A 42 15.41 -7.10 11.76
C ASP A 42 14.29 -6.58 12.70
N GLY A 43 13.15 -7.28 12.70
CA GLY A 43 12.01 -6.95 13.57
C GLY A 43 11.02 -5.93 13.01
N GLY A 44 11.30 -5.35 11.85
CA GLY A 44 10.45 -4.34 11.22
C GLY A 44 10.84 -2.90 11.54
N MET A 45 10.06 -1.94 11.05
CA MET A 45 10.35 -0.52 11.15
C MET A 45 9.09 0.28 11.43
N ASP A 46 9.20 1.29 12.31
CA ASP A 46 8.19 2.31 12.54
C ASP A 46 8.73 3.65 12.04
N VAL A 47 7.96 4.33 11.21
CA VAL A 47 8.34 5.57 10.54
C VAL A 47 7.53 6.72 11.13
N ASP A 48 8.18 7.58 11.90
CA ASP A 48 7.60 8.72 12.62
C ASP A 48 8.07 10.10 12.12
N GLY A 49 8.71 10.14 10.98
CA GLY A 49 9.21 11.31 10.27
C GLY A 49 9.77 10.90 8.92
N VAL A 50 10.65 11.68 8.30
CA VAL A 50 11.20 11.35 6.97
C VAL A 50 12.22 10.21 7.07
N CYS A 51 11.91 9.10 6.42
CA CYS A 51 12.70 7.89 6.39
C CYS A 51 13.01 7.46 4.95
N MET A 52 14.25 7.57 4.55
CA MET A 52 14.71 7.11 3.24
C MET A 52 15.40 5.76 3.37
N ALA A 53 14.80 4.71 2.78
CA ALA A 53 15.32 3.36 2.79
C ALA A 53 15.70 2.96 1.35
N ASP A 54 16.98 3.08 1.02
CA ASP A 54 17.53 2.73 -0.28
C ASP A 54 18.34 1.44 -0.21
N ASN A 55 17.99 0.46 -1.07
CA ASN A 55 18.65 -0.84 -1.13
C ASN A 55 18.71 -1.54 0.25
N VAL A 56 17.60 -1.54 0.99
CA VAL A 56 17.49 -2.08 2.35
C VAL A 56 16.64 -3.34 2.35
N THR A 57 16.97 -4.30 3.20
CA THR A 57 16.11 -5.45 3.50
C THR A 57 15.48 -5.27 4.87
N VAL A 58 14.16 -5.22 4.95
CA VAL A 58 13.40 -5.17 6.22
C VAL A 58 12.80 -6.55 6.50
N ASN A 59 13.31 -7.23 7.52
CA ASN A 59 12.79 -8.52 8.00
C ASN A 59 11.66 -8.28 9.01
N GLY A 60 10.48 -7.99 8.51
CA GLY A 60 9.29 -7.66 9.28
C GLY A 60 8.44 -6.65 8.53
N GLY A 61 7.36 -6.18 9.16
CA GLY A 61 6.51 -5.15 8.57
C GLY A 61 7.05 -3.74 8.80
N ILE A 62 6.56 -2.80 8.01
CA ILE A 62 6.78 -1.36 8.19
C ILE A 62 5.45 -0.73 8.59
N THR A 63 5.47 0.15 9.58
CA THR A 63 4.34 1.02 9.92
C THR A 63 4.75 2.47 9.67
N VAL A 64 3.98 3.16 8.83
CA VAL A 64 4.15 4.60 8.62
C VAL A 64 3.13 5.30 9.50
N GLU A 65 3.62 6.00 10.50
CA GLU A 65 2.81 6.71 11.50
C GLU A 65 2.26 8.03 10.92
N GLU A 66 1.34 8.68 11.65
CA GLU A 66 0.89 10.03 11.31
C GLU A 66 2.07 11.01 11.28
N GLY A 67 2.26 11.71 10.16
CA GLY A 67 3.40 12.58 9.91
C GLY A 67 4.69 11.86 9.56
N GLY A 68 4.66 10.52 9.49
CA GLY A 68 5.74 9.72 8.93
C GLY A 68 5.73 9.78 7.41
N HIS A 69 6.91 9.81 6.80
CA HIS A 69 7.09 9.73 5.35
C HIS A 69 8.14 8.66 5.03
N LEU A 70 7.69 7.55 4.47
CA LEU A 70 8.56 6.47 4.00
C LEU A 70 8.87 6.63 2.52
N GLN A 71 10.14 6.80 2.19
CA GLN A 71 10.65 6.65 0.84
C GLN A 71 11.41 5.33 0.72
N LEU A 72 10.92 4.41 -0.09
CA LEU A 72 11.48 3.07 -0.28
C LEU A 72 11.97 2.90 -1.73
N THR A 73 13.27 2.67 -1.91
CA THR A 73 13.87 2.52 -3.25
C THR A 73 14.72 1.26 -3.31
N SER A 74 14.59 0.46 -4.36
CA SER A 74 15.40 -0.77 -4.59
C SER A 74 15.43 -1.72 -3.38
N SER A 75 14.40 -1.75 -2.57
CA SER A 75 14.40 -2.38 -1.25
C SER A 75 13.49 -3.60 -1.19
N THR A 76 13.72 -4.46 -0.19
CA THR A 76 12.89 -5.64 0.06
C THR A 76 12.26 -5.56 1.45
N VAL A 77 10.95 -5.72 1.52
CA VAL A 77 10.20 -5.82 2.77
C VAL A 77 9.63 -7.23 2.90
N ASN A 78 10.13 -8.01 3.85
CA ASN A 78 9.68 -9.39 4.10
C ASN A 78 8.40 -9.49 4.96
N GLY A 79 7.70 -8.41 5.12
CA GLY A 79 6.37 -8.29 5.73
C GLY A 79 5.49 -7.37 4.90
N GLY A 80 4.40 -6.88 5.49
CA GLY A 80 3.56 -5.87 4.87
C GLY A 80 3.98 -4.45 5.23
N ILE A 81 3.37 -3.49 4.56
CA ILE A 81 3.47 -2.07 4.88
C ILE A 81 2.08 -1.61 5.33
N ILE A 82 2.01 -0.90 6.44
CA ILE A 82 0.79 -0.28 6.94
C ILE A 82 1.05 1.23 7.01
N THR A 83 0.23 2.00 6.32
CA THR A 83 0.24 3.46 6.42
C THR A 83 -0.95 3.90 7.25
N LEU A 84 -0.71 4.53 8.39
CA LEU A 84 -1.74 5.11 9.22
C LEU A 84 -2.25 6.43 8.61
N PRO A 85 -3.42 6.94 9.06
CA PRO A 85 -3.93 8.22 8.58
C PRO A 85 -2.86 9.32 8.62
N CYS A 86 -2.74 10.09 7.55
CA CYS A 86 -1.74 11.15 7.41
C CYS A 86 -0.27 10.67 7.41
N GLY A 87 -0.03 9.41 7.08
CA GLY A 87 1.29 8.94 6.70
C GLY A 87 1.48 9.02 5.18
N GLU A 88 2.73 9.16 4.76
CA GLU A 88 3.13 9.27 3.35
C GLU A 88 3.94 8.03 2.95
N LEU A 89 3.66 7.50 1.76
CA LEU A 89 4.32 6.29 1.24
C LEU A 89 4.78 6.49 -0.20
N ASP A 90 6.08 6.57 -0.39
CA ASP A 90 6.73 6.61 -1.69
C ASP A 90 7.49 5.29 -1.95
N ILE A 91 7.07 4.51 -2.92
CA ILE A 91 7.80 3.32 -3.37
C ILE A 91 8.33 3.55 -4.78
N ASN A 92 9.66 3.53 -4.93
CA ASN A 92 10.36 3.80 -6.18
C ASN A 92 9.98 5.13 -6.86
N ALA A 93 9.57 6.10 -6.06
CA ALA A 93 9.32 7.47 -6.46
C ALA A 93 10.45 8.38 -5.99
N THR A 94 10.74 9.44 -6.72
CA THR A 94 11.67 10.49 -6.27
C THR A 94 10.89 11.58 -5.58
N THR A 95 11.28 11.89 -4.36
CA THR A 95 10.87 13.00 -3.48
C THR A 95 9.61 13.82 -3.79
N LEU A 96 8.81 13.94 -2.72
CA LEU A 96 7.82 15.01 -2.40
C LEU A 96 7.08 15.64 -3.58
N GLY A 97 5.87 15.18 -3.83
CA GLY A 97 4.89 15.87 -4.67
C GLY A 97 5.18 15.92 -6.17
N ALA A 98 6.25 15.29 -6.64
CA ALA A 98 6.61 15.19 -8.03
C ALA A 98 7.32 13.87 -8.35
N GLY A 99 6.86 12.77 -7.73
CA GLY A 99 7.49 11.45 -7.83
C GLY A 99 7.70 11.00 -9.27
N VAL A 100 8.88 11.26 -9.79
CA VAL A 100 9.30 10.65 -11.07
C VAL A 100 9.67 9.19 -10.75
N PRO A 101 9.09 8.20 -11.46
CA PRO A 101 9.43 6.81 -11.23
C PRO A 101 10.94 6.61 -11.42
N THR A 102 11.56 5.94 -10.45
CA THR A 102 12.94 5.49 -10.59
C THR A 102 12.96 4.22 -11.45
N ASN A 103 14.04 3.97 -12.19
CA ASN A 103 14.21 2.73 -12.94
C ASN A 103 14.60 1.55 -12.03
N THR A 104 14.06 1.51 -10.82
CA THR A 104 14.36 0.52 -9.79
C THR A 104 13.10 -0.28 -9.46
N THR A 105 13.27 -1.42 -8.81
CA THR A 105 12.16 -2.26 -8.37
C THR A 105 12.33 -2.59 -6.89
N SER A 106 11.30 -2.33 -6.11
CA SER A 106 11.20 -2.80 -4.73
C SER A 106 10.31 -4.03 -4.64
N THR A 107 10.56 -4.90 -3.66
CA THR A 107 9.79 -6.13 -3.44
C THR A 107 9.13 -6.09 -2.07
N ILE A 108 7.82 -6.26 -2.03
CA ILE A 108 7.03 -6.33 -0.80
C ILE A 108 6.42 -7.73 -0.73
N ASN A 109 6.96 -8.59 0.14
CA ASN A 109 6.52 -9.98 0.30
C ASN A 109 5.22 -10.12 1.12
N GLY A 110 4.60 -9.03 1.50
CA GLY A 110 3.30 -8.94 2.14
C GLY A 110 2.35 -8.05 1.34
N GLY A 111 1.26 -7.60 1.98
CA GLY A 111 0.36 -6.61 1.42
C GLY A 111 0.76 -5.18 1.81
N ILE A 112 0.06 -4.23 1.22
CA ILE A 112 0.14 -2.82 1.57
C ILE A 112 -1.27 -2.39 2.00
N ASP A 113 -1.39 -1.89 3.24
CA ASP A 113 -2.64 -1.37 3.80
C ASP A 113 -2.49 0.15 4.02
N ILE A 114 -3.35 0.93 3.38
CA ILE A 114 -3.28 2.38 3.39
C ILE A 114 -4.56 2.95 3.99
N ALA A 115 -4.41 3.71 5.07
CA ALA A 115 -5.48 4.52 5.63
C ALA A 115 -5.19 6.00 5.38
N ALA A 116 -5.98 6.64 4.52
CA ALA A 116 -5.83 8.06 4.21
C ALA A 116 -6.72 8.94 5.10
N SER A 117 -6.28 10.17 5.36
CA SER A 117 -7.09 11.20 6.03
C SER A 117 -6.79 12.58 5.44
N ALA A 118 -7.84 13.34 5.19
CA ALA A 118 -7.72 14.76 4.81
C ALA A 118 -7.52 15.67 6.03
N VAL A 119 -7.70 15.14 7.25
CA VAL A 119 -7.55 15.89 8.50
C VAL A 119 -6.51 15.21 9.37
N CYS A 120 -5.42 15.89 9.61
CA CYS A 120 -4.28 15.39 10.36
C CYS A 120 -4.14 16.12 11.70
N THR A 121 -3.66 15.43 12.73
CA THR A 121 -3.40 16.04 14.04
C THR A 121 -1.99 16.59 14.14
N VAL A 122 -1.05 16.03 13.39
CA VAL A 122 0.32 16.53 13.27
C VAL A 122 0.35 17.70 12.28
N PRO A 123 0.81 18.89 12.67
CA PRO A 123 0.87 20.04 11.78
C PRO A 123 1.77 19.78 10.56
N GLY A 124 1.22 19.96 9.37
CA GLY A 124 1.93 19.73 8.11
C GLY A 124 1.94 18.30 7.60
N ALA A 125 1.38 17.35 8.36
CA ALA A 125 1.16 16.00 7.88
C ALA A 125 0.01 15.94 6.88
N PHE A 126 0.10 15.01 5.94
CA PHE A 126 -0.94 14.72 4.95
C PHE A 126 -0.84 13.25 4.52
N SER A 127 -1.86 12.75 3.86
CA SER A 127 -1.79 11.44 3.22
C SER A 127 -1.36 11.60 1.77
N ASP A 128 -0.29 10.91 1.39
CA ASP A 128 0.17 10.79 0.01
C ASP A 128 0.65 9.36 -0.26
N VAL A 129 0.44 8.87 -1.49
CA VAL A 129 0.80 7.50 -1.85
C VAL A 129 1.26 7.44 -3.30
N ASP A 130 2.54 7.17 -3.48
CA ASP A 130 3.18 6.97 -4.76
C ASP A 130 3.81 5.56 -4.83
N ILE A 131 3.22 4.63 -5.57
CA ILE A 131 3.72 3.26 -5.71
C ILE A 131 4.05 2.98 -7.16
N TYR A 132 5.33 2.92 -7.48
CA TYR A 132 5.83 2.67 -8.84
C TYR A 132 6.67 1.41 -8.93
N THR A 133 6.49 0.65 -10.01
CA THR A 133 7.37 -0.47 -10.41
C THR A 133 7.71 -1.46 -9.30
N ALA A 134 6.81 -1.65 -8.34
CA ALA A 134 6.99 -2.58 -7.23
C ALA A 134 6.46 -3.98 -7.57
N GLN A 135 7.07 -5.00 -6.98
CA GLN A 135 6.55 -6.36 -6.91
C GLN A 135 5.92 -6.56 -5.53
N ILE A 136 4.61 -6.82 -5.49
CA ILE A 136 3.84 -6.94 -4.26
C ILE A 136 3.21 -8.32 -4.25
N ASP A 137 3.69 -9.19 -3.36
CA ASP A 137 3.23 -10.58 -3.27
C ASP A 137 1.85 -10.72 -2.59
N GLY A 138 1.45 -9.73 -1.80
CA GLY A 138 0.09 -9.58 -1.27
C GLY A 138 -0.79 -8.71 -2.15
N GLY A 139 -1.87 -8.19 -1.56
CA GLY A 139 -2.74 -7.19 -2.17
C GLY A 139 -2.37 -5.77 -1.75
N ILE A 140 -3.06 -4.81 -2.34
CA ILE A 140 -3.09 -3.44 -1.86
C ILE A 140 -4.50 -3.14 -1.38
N SER A 141 -4.64 -2.61 -0.18
CA SER A 141 -5.90 -2.13 0.39
C SER A 141 -5.79 -0.64 0.69
N MET A 142 -6.79 0.12 0.32
CA MET A 142 -6.81 1.57 0.52
C MET A 142 -8.17 2.01 1.04
N THR A 143 -8.16 2.86 2.06
CA THR A 143 -9.38 3.44 2.65
C THR A 143 -9.15 4.91 3.00
N GLY A 144 -10.23 5.69 3.01
CA GLY A 144 -10.24 7.05 3.54
C GLY A 144 -10.19 8.16 2.50
N THR A 145 -9.87 9.37 2.92
CA THR A 145 -9.94 10.58 2.08
C THR A 145 -8.56 11.19 1.91
N PHE A 146 -8.16 11.37 0.67
CA PHE A 146 -6.93 12.10 0.33
C PHE A 146 -7.20 13.61 0.32
N PRO A 147 -6.23 14.43 0.80
CA PRO A 147 -6.37 15.87 0.73
C PRO A 147 -6.27 16.38 -0.71
N VAL A 148 -6.82 17.57 -0.92
CA VAL A 148 -7.03 18.20 -2.25
C VAL A 148 -5.77 18.36 -3.11
N THR A 149 -4.58 18.27 -2.53
CA THR A 149 -3.29 18.52 -3.23
C THR A 149 -2.47 17.26 -3.46
N PHE A 150 -2.92 16.12 -2.95
CA PHE A 150 -2.17 14.87 -3.01
C PHE A 150 -3.09 13.75 -3.51
N PHE A 151 -2.62 13.03 -4.52
CA PHE A 151 -3.39 12.01 -5.21
C PHE A 151 -2.61 10.71 -5.16
N PRO A 152 -3.26 9.56 -4.90
CA PRO A 152 -2.58 8.29 -4.97
C PRO A 152 -2.21 7.94 -6.42
N PHE A 153 -0.97 7.52 -6.63
CA PHE A 153 -0.47 6.97 -7.88
C PHE A 153 -0.04 5.51 -7.68
N ILE A 154 -0.67 4.58 -8.38
CA ILE A 154 -0.34 3.15 -8.36
C ILE A 154 0.00 2.75 -9.81
N CYS A 155 1.29 2.70 -10.14
CA CYS A 155 1.76 2.71 -11.51
C CYS A 155 2.82 1.64 -11.80
N GLY A 156 2.62 0.85 -12.86
CA GLY A 156 3.63 -0.12 -13.33
C GLY A 156 3.93 -1.27 -12.38
N ASN A 157 3.06 -1.54 -11.42
CA ASN A 157 3.29 -2.54 -10.39
C ASN A 157 2.88 -3.94 -10.86
N THR A 158 3.52 -4.96 -10.25
CA THR A 158 3.05 -6.35 -10.31
C THR A 158 2.49 -6.73 -8.96
N VAL A 159 1.16 -6.86 -8.84
CA VAL A 159 0.44 -7.21 -7.62
C VAL A 159 -0.08 -8.63 -7.75
N LYS A 160 0.42 -9.57 -6.93
CA LYS A 160 -0.03 -10.97 -6.97
C LYS A 160 -1.38 -11.18 -6.27
N GLY A 161 -1.76 -10.30 -5.37
CA GLY A 161 -3.08 -10.27 -4.73
C GLY A 161 -4.09 -9.44 -5.49
N SER A 162 -5.09 -8.95 -4.77
CA SER A 162 -6.13 -8.05 -5.26
C SER A 162 -5.84 -6.60 -4.85
N LEU A 163 -6.45 -5.68 -5.58
CA LEU A 163 -6.49 -4.27 -5.20
C LEU A 163 -7.90 -3.96 -4.68
N HIS A 164 -7.97 -3.42 -3.46
CA HIS A 164 -9.22 -3.07 -2.78
C HIS A 164 -9.22 -1.59 -2.42
N LEU A 165 -10.23 -0.87 -2.89
CA LEU A 165 -10.50 0.52 -2.52
C LEU A 165 -11.88 0.58 -1.89
N ASP A 166 -11.95 0.98 -0.63
CA ASP A 166 -13.22 1.10 0.10
C ASP A 166 -13.35 2.48 0.74
N ASN A 167 -14.41 3.22 0.37
CA ASN A 167 -14.63 4.59 0.79
C ASN A 167 -13.44 5.52 0.52
N VAL A 168 -12.73 5.30 -0.58
CA VAL A 168 -11.61 6.15 -0.98
C VAL A 168 -12.16 7.35 -1.74
N THR A 169 -11.90 8.54 -1.20
CA THR A 169 -12.30 9.79 -1.83
C THR A 169 -11.08 10.62 -2.15
N VAL A 170 -10.97 11.00 -3.41
CA VAL A 170 -10.01 11.99 -3.89
C VAL A 170 -10.79 13.23 -4.26
N THR A 171 -10.41 14.38 -3.73
CA THR A 171 -11.08 15.64 -4.07
C THR A 171 -10.44 16.24 -5.31
N PRO A 172 -11.11 16.27 -6.47
CA PRO A 172 -10.48 16.72 -7.71
C PRO A 172 -10.19 18.22 -7.67
N ILE A 173 -9.01 18.61 -8.14
CA ILE A 173 -8.69 20.00 -8.49
C ILE A 173 -8.44 20.08 -9.99
N GLY A 174 -9.43 20.51 -10.70
CA GLY A 174 -9.33 20.66 -12.16
C GLY A 174 -9.25 19.29 -12.85
N LEU A 175 -8.15 19.01 -13.55
CA LEU A 175 -7.90 17.77 -14.29
C LEU A 175 -7.08 16.74 -13.49
N PHE A 176 -6.90 16.93 -12.19
CA PHE A 176 -6.05 16.07 -11.38
C PHE A 176 -6.90 15.08 -10.56
N GLU A 177 -6.59 13.81 -10.68
CA GLU A 177 -7.28 12.72 -10.01
C GLU A 177 -6.30 11.63 -9.54
N GLY A 178 -6.76 10.75 -8.65
CA GLY A 178 -6.01 9.56 -8.26
C GLY A 178 -5.92 8.58 -9.43
N THR A 179 -4.79 7.93 -9.60
CA THR A 179 -4.50 7.17 -10.80
C THR A 179 -4.03 5.74 -10.51
N ILE A 180 -4.67 4.77 -11.15
CA ILE A 180 -4.29 3.35 -11.13
C ILE A 180 -3.98 2.96 -12.58
N GLY A 181 -2.73 3.16 -13.01
CA GLY A 181 -2.29 3.00 -14.38
C GLY A 181 -2.98 3.99 -15.31
N ASP A 182 -2.30 4.99 -15.74
CA ASP A 182 -2.78 5.98 -16.67
C ASP A 182 -1.54 6.52 -17.43
N PRO A 183 -1.25 5.94 -18.59
CA PRO A 183 -0.05 6.27 -19.33
C PRO A 183 -0.06 7.69 -19.90
N ASP A 184 -1.24 8.28 -20.04
CA ASP A 184 -1.47 9.59 -20.65
C ASP A 184 -1.64 10.70 -19.63
N SER A 185 -1.52 10.38 -18.32
CA SER A 185 -1.60 11.36 -17.24
C SER A 185 -0.72 12.58 -17.54
N ALA A 186 -1.35 13.73 -17.58
CA ALA A 186 -0.66 15.01 -17.85
C ALA A 186 0.39 15.34 -16.77
N LEU A 187 0.31 14.73 -15.62
CA LEU A 187 1.21 14.97 -14.50
C LEU A 187 2.43 14.05 -14.50
N ARG A 188 2.25 12.76 -14.85
CA ARG A 188 3.30 11.75 -14.74
C ARG A 188 2.99 10.56 -15.65
N SER A 189 4.01 9.98 -16.26
CA SER A 189 3.86 8.68 -16.89
C SER A 189 3.52 7.64 -15.82
N CYS A 190 2.32 7.10 -15.86
CA CYS A 190 1.80 6.09 -14.96
C CYS A 190 1.46 4.81 -15.73
N PRO A 191 2.43 3.96 -16.05
CA PRO A 191 2.15 2.74 -16.80
C PRO A 191 1.17 1.84 -16.04
N GLY A 192 0.36 1.09 -16.79
CA GLY A 192 -0.62 0.17 -16.25
C GLY A 192 -0.01 -0.91 -15.36
N ASN A 193 -0.78 -1.37 -14.39
CA ASN A 193 -0.38 -2.41 -13.45
C ASN A 193 -0.74 -3.81 -13.98
N THR A 194 -0.03 -4.82 -13.49
CA THR A 194 -0.42 -6.23 -13.63
C THR A 194 -0.93 -6.73 -12.29
N ILE A 195 -2.23 -6.95 -12.16
CA ILE A 195 -2.91 -7.42 -10.94
C ILE A 195 -3.38 -8.85 -11.20
N THR A 196 -2.81 -9.86 -10.53
CA THR A 196 -3.21 -11.26 -10.76
C THR A 196 -4.55 -11.60 -10.11
N GLY A 197 -4.91 -10.92 -9.05
CA GLY A 197 -6.22 -10.99 -8.39
C GLY A 197 -7.27 -10.12 -9.07
N SER A 198 -8.20 -9.62 -8.27
CA SER A 198 -9.32 -8.77 -8.69
C SER A 198 -9.09 -7.31 -8.29
N LEU A 199 -9.79 -6.40 -8.97
CA LEU A 199 -9.98 -5.04 -8.51
C LEU A 199 -11.37 -4.93 -7.88
N HIS A 200 -11.43 -4.47 -6.65
CA HIS A 200 -12.65 -4.17 -5.92
C HIS A 200 -12.66 -2.69 -5.54
N MET A 201 -13.66 -1.97 -5.98
CA MET A 201 -13.91 -0.60 -5.54
C MET A 201 -15.31 -0.51 -4.96
N SER A 202 -15.44 0.20 -3.85
CA SER A 202 -16.74 0.49 -3.25
C SER A 202 -16.77 1.88 -2.64
N HIS A 203 -17.81 2.65 -2.98
CA HIS A 203 -18.02 4.01 -2.50
C HIS A 203 -16.80 4.93 -2.71
N SER A 204 -16.05 4.67 -3.77
CA SER A 204 -14.83 5.38 -4.10
C SER A 204 -15.07 6.34 -5.26
N SER A 205 -14.38 7.47 -5.26
CA SER A 205 -14.63 8.50 -6.24
C SER A 205 -13.34 9.15 -6.76
N VAL A 206 -13.37 9.45 -8.03
CA VAL A 206 -12.37 10.18 -8.81
C VAL A 206 -11.04 9.46 -8.89
N PHE A 207 -11.07 8.39 -9.69
CA PHE A 207 -9.87 7.65 -10.12
C PHE A 207 -9.89 7.43 -11.62
N ALA A 208 -8.74 7.58 -12.26
CA ALA A 208 -8.49 6.96 -13.55
C ALA A 208 -7.97 5.53 -13.29
N VAL A 209 -8.66 4.54 -13.85
CA VAL A 209 -8.26 3.13 -13.84
C VAL A 209 -8.02 2.70 -15.26
N GLU A 210 -6.76 2.76 -15.69
CA GLU A 210 -6.44 2.67 -17.09
C GLU A 210 -5.27 1.74 -17.41
N SER A 211 -5.34 1.12 -18.58
CA SER A 211 -4.25 0.31 -19.15
C SER A 211 -3.76 -0.84 -18.26
N ASN A 212 -4.55 -1.26 -17.25
CA ASN A 212 -4.17 -2.36 -16.38
C ASN A 212 -4.49 -3.73 -16.97
N THR A 213 -3.69 -4.73 -16.62
CA THR A 213 -4.00 -6.14 -16.83
C THR A 213 -4.47 -6.76 -15.55
N ILE A 214 -5.75 -7.17 -15.48
CA ILE A 214 -6.39 -7.70 -14.27
C ILE A 214 -6.73 -9.18 -14.51
N GLY A 215 -6.09 -10.07 -13.75
CA GLY A 215 -6.25 -11.52 -13.88
C GLY A 215 -7.62 -12.02 -13.41
N GLY A 216 -8.18 -11.40 -12.38
CA GLY A 216 -9.52 -11.67 -11.84
C GLY A 216 -10.59 -10.79 -12.46
N SER A 217 -11.60 -10.48 -11.66
CA SER A 217 -12.74 -9.63 -12.04
C SER A 217 -12.58 -8.21 -11.50
N VAL A 218 -13.29 -7.28 -12.10
CA VAL A 218 -13.48 -5.91 -11.59
C VAL A 218 -14.88 -5.80 -11.01
N PHE A 219 -14.97 -5.35 -9.77
CA PHE A 219 -16.22 -5.13 -9.03
C PHE A 219 -16.29 -3.66 -8.64
N LEU A 220 -17.30 -2.95 -9.11
CA LEU A 220 -17.54 -1.54 -8.84
C LEU A 220 -18.89 -1.37 -8.16
N SER A 221 -18.92 -0.65 -7.05
CA SER A 221 -20.14 -0.42 -6.27
C SER A 221 -20.23 1.01 -5.76
N ALA A 222 -21.15 1.79 -6.31
CA ALA A 222 -21.36 3.20 -5.97
C ALA A 222 -20.08 4.05 -6.16
N ASP A 223 -19.35 3.78 -7.23
CA ASP A 223 -18.09 4.44 -7.57
C ASP A 223 -18.27 5.50 -8.66
N THR A 224 -17.40 6.48 -8.70
CA THR A 224 -17.27 7.42 -9.82
C THR A 224 -15.83 7.40 -10.30
N LEU A 225 -15.58 6.95 -11.54
CA LEU A 225 -14.22 6.73 -12.06
C LEU A 225 -14.19 6.79 -13.58
N GLU A 226 -13.01 6.98 -14.14
CA GLU A 226 -12.68 6.63 -15.50
C GLU A 226 -12.20 5.19 -15.58
N LEU A 227 -12.60 4.46 -16.60
CA LEU A 227 -12.26 3.03 -16.73
C LEU A 227 -11.98 2.71 -18.20
N ASN A 228 -10.72 2.79 -18.64
CA ASN A 228 -10.34 2.73 -20.05
C ASN A 228 -9.12 1.81 -20.27
N GLY A 229 -9.06 1.18 -21.45
CA GLY A 229 -7.89 0.44 -21.91
C GLY A 229 -7.48 -0.78 -21.09
N ASN A 230 -8.29 -1.22 -20.13
CA ASN A 230 -7.94 -2.36 -19.27
C ASN A 230 -8.19 -3.70 -19.98
N ILE A 231 -7.34 -4.69 -19.66
CA ILE A 231 -7.55 -6.10 -20.02
C ILE A 231 -8.03 -6.82 -18.76
N ILE A 232 -9.29 -7.26 -18.74
CA ILE A 232 -9.94 -7.92 -17.60
C ILE A 232 -10.20 -9.37 -17.98
N ASN A 233 -9.45 -10.30 -17.40
CA ASN A 233 -9.59 -11.73 -17.69
C ASN A 233 -10.86 -12.33 -17.07
N GLY A 234 -11.35 -11.77 -15.98
CA GLY A 234 -12.65 -12.12 -15.39
C GLY A 234 -13.79 -11.27 -15.93
N SER A 235 -14.75 -10.98 -15.08
CA SER A 235 -15.94 -10.17 -15.38
C SER A 235 -15.75 -8.72 -14.95
N LEU A 236 -16.40 -7.80 -15.64
CA LEU A 236 -16.60 -6.43 -15.21
C LEU A 236 -18.02 -6.28 -14.69
N MET A 237 -18.17 -6.00 -13.40
CA MET A 237 -19.46 -5.95 -12.72
C MET A 237 -19.63 -4.60 -12.03
N CYS A 238 -20.66 -3.87 -12.46
CA CYS A 238 -21.11 -2.65 -11.81
C CYS A 238 -22.43 -2.90 -11.08
N SER A 239 -22.54 -2.35 -9.86
CA SER A 239 -23.80 -2.26 -9.14
C SER A 239 -24.40 -0.86 -9.23
N ASP A 240 -25.61 -0.71 -8.69
CA ASP A 240 -26.33 0.57 -8.67
C ASP A 240 -25.49 1.70 -8.06
N GLY A 241 -25.55 2.86 -8.70
CA GLY A 241 -24.81 4.06 -8.25
C GLY A 241 -23.40 4.20 -8.82
N THR A 242 -22.90 3.22 -9.57
CA THR A 242 -21.62 3.36 -10.27
C THR A 242 -21.76 4.29 -11.48
N VAL A 243 -20.88 5.27 -11.58
CA VAL A 243 -20.78 6.22 -12.69
C VAL A 243 -19.42 6.07 -13.35
N ILE A 244 -19.42 5.64 -14.62
CA ILE A 244 -18.20 5.63 -15.42
C ILE A 244 -18.15 6.93 -16.22
N LEU A 245 -17.13 7.72 -15.97
CA LEU A 245 -16.87 8.97 -16.67
C LEU A 245 -16.31 8.70 -18.06
N PRO A 246 -16.55 9.57 -19.04
CA PRO A 246 -15.85 9.50 -20.31
C PRO A 246 -14.37 9.82 -20.10
N GLY A 247 -13.49 9.06 -20.74
CA GLY A 247 -12.05 9.33 -20.75
C GLY A 247 -11.70 10.66 -21.42
N GLU A 248 -10.51 11.15 -21.13
CA GLU A 248 -9.96 12.36 -21.73
C GLU A 248 -9.57 12.16 -23.20
N PRO A 249 -9.43 13.23 -24.00
CA PRO A 249 -8.94 13.11 -25.38
C PRO A 249 -7.50 12.59 -25.43
N GLY A 250 -7.31 11.37 -25.88
CA GLY A 250 -6.02 10.69 -25.95
C GLY A 250 -5.98 9.38 -25.18
N ASP A 251 -6.91 9.17 -24.27
CA ASP A 251 -6.99 7.97 -23.47
C ASP A 251 -7.20 6.70 -24.30
N PRO A 252 -6.70 5.56 -23.79
CA PRO A 252 -6.98 4.26 -24.40
C PRO A 252 -8.48 4.00 -24.45
N THR A 253 -9.03 3.72 -25.61
CA THR A 253 -10.47 3.52 -25.76
C THR A 253 -10.89 2.09 -25.45
N GLY A 254 -11.86 1.97 -24.52
CA GLY A 254 -12.58 0.73 -24.25
C GLY A 254 -11.76 -0.31 -23.48
N ASN A 255 -12.46 -1.12 -22.73
CA ASN A 255 -11.87 -2.25 -21.98
C ASN A 255 -12.04 -3.55 -22.75
N THR A 256 -11.06 -4.44 -22.65
CA THR A 256 -11.20 -5.83 -23.12
C THR A 256 -11.65 -6.69 -21.94
N VAL A 257 -12.88 -7.20 -21.95
CA VAL A 257 -13.45 -8.04 -20.89
C VAL A 257 -13.70 -9.44 -21.44
N HIS A 258 -13.05 -10.46 -20.86
CA HIS A 258 -13.20 -11.83 -21.30
C HIS A 258 -14.42 -12.53 -20.66
N GLY A 259 -14.88 -12.06 -19.51
CA GLY A 259 -16.08 -12.54 -18.82
C GLY A 259 -17.33 -11.72 -19.12
N LYS A 260 -18.26 -11.72 -18.17
CA LYS A 260 -19.49 -10.93 -18.27
C LYS A 260 -19.18 -9.43 -18.02
N ASN A 261 -19.81 -8.57 -18.83
CA ASN A 261 -19.80 -7.13 -18.60
C ASN A 261 -21.21 -6.66 -18.24
N THR A 262 -21.37 -6.04 -17.07
CA THR A 262 -22.64 -5.46 -16.60
C THR A 262 -22.57 -3.95 -16.42
N CYS A 263 -21.45 -3.34 -16.72
CA CYS A 263 -21.28 -1.90 -16.74
C CYS A 263 -21.70 -1.36 -18.11
N SER A 264 -22.83 -0.70 -18.17
CA SER A 264 -23.42 -0.13 -19.42
C SER A 264 -23.91 1.27 -19.17
#